data_bc2b8a3a27b3c6ba8c3f39559cc609af
#
_entry.id   bc2b8a3a27b3c6ba8c3f39559cc609af
#
_cell.length_a   1.000
_cell.length_b   1.000
_cell.length_c   1.000
_cell.angle_alpha   90.00
_cell.angle_beta   90.00
_cell.angle_gamma   90.00
#
_symmetry.space_group_name_H-M   'P 1'
#
loop_
_entity.id
_entity.type
_entity.pdbx_description
1 polymer ?
#
loop_
_entity_poly.entity_id
_entity_poly.type
_entity_poly.pdbx_seq_one_letter_code
_entity_poly.pdbx_strand_id
1 'polypeptide(L)'
;IYNAIEQFQNGDYEESGASWQAVMNMNGNYDLAYIGIGRSLLRQKKYHEAMEYFKLKLDDDNYSKAFKQYRKEWVEDHIVIIFTGVLLILCVPLAIGKVRSIKEEIDHADIFMDSKE
;
A
#
# COMPACT_ATOMS: atom_id res chain seq x y z
N ILE A 1 -4.86 -30.37 -12.02
CA ILE A 1 -5.90 -29.76 -11.15
C ILE A 1 -5.82 -30.33 -9.74
N TYR A 2 -5.85 -31.62 -9.61
CA TYR A 2 -5.82 -32.29 -8.31
C TYR A 2 -4.54 -31.93 -7.52
N ASN A 3 -3.38 -31.99 -8.18
CA ASN A 3 -2.10 -31.64 -7.57
C ASN A 3 -2.07 -30.18 -7.11
N ALA A 4 -2.61 -29.27 -7.89
CA ALA A 4 -2.64 -27.84 -7.55
C ALA A 4 -3.45 -27.59 -6.28
N ILE A 5 -4.58 -28.24 -6.14
CA ILE A 5 -5.45 -28.12 -4.95
C ILE A 5 -4.76 -28.70 -3.72
N GLU A 6 -4.19 -29.89 -3.86
CA GLU A 6 -3.47 -30.55 -2.76
C GLU A 6 -2.27 -29.72 -2.29
N GLN A 7 -1.46 -29.22 -3.22
CA GLN A 7 -0.33 -28.34 -2.92
C GLN A 7 -0.77 -27.08 -2.18
N PHE A 8 -1.87 -26.47 -2.61
CA PHE A 8 -2.42 -25.31 -1.95
C PHE A 8 -2.85 -25.62 -0.50
N GLN A 9 -3.53 -26.74 -0.29
CA GLN A 9 -3.95 -27.18 1.04
C GLN A 9 -2.77 -27.47 1.98
N ASN A 10 -1.67 -27.94 1.41
CA ASN A 10 -0.45 -28.22 2.16
C ASN A 10 0.40 -26.98 2.44
N GLY A 11 0.04 -25.84 1.90
CA GLY A 11 0.81 -24.61 2.04
C GLY A 11 1.91 -24.40 1.01
N ASP A 12 2.02 -25.30 0.03
CA ASP A 12 2.99 -25.23 -1.07
C ASP A 12 2.45 -24.31 -2.17
N TYR A 13 2.34 -23.02 -1.85
CA TYR A 13 1.64 -22.05 -2.69
C TYR A 13 2.34 -21.78 -4.02
N GLU A 14 3.66 -21.75 -4.03
CA GLU A 14 4.43 -21.55 -5.26
C GLU A 14 4.25 -22.72 -6.23
N GLU A 15 4.37 -23.94 -5.73
CA GLU A 15 4.15 -25.17 -6.51
C GLU A 15 2.70 -25.26 -6.99
N SER A 16 1.75 -24.89 -6.15
CA SER A 16 0.34 -24.83 -6.51
C SER A 16 0.10 -23.86 -7.68
N GLY A 17 0.69 -22.68 -7.62
CA GLY A 17 0.64 -21.70 -8.70
C GLY A 17 1.22 -22.25 -10.01
N ALA A 18 2.35 -22.94 -9.94
CA ALA A 18 2.98 -23.57 -11.10
C ALA A 18 2.09 -24.67 -11.70
N SER A 19 1.44 -25.49 -10.86
CA SER A 19 0.50 -26.52 -11.30
C SER A 19 -0.72 -25.92 -11.99
N TRP A 20 -1.28 -24.83 -11.46
CA TRP A 20 -2.37 -24.09 -12.11
C TRP A 20 -1.92 -23.46 -13.43
N GLN A 21 -0.69 -22.94 -13.50
CA GLN A 21 -0.12 -22.42 -14.74
C GLN A 21 -0.03 -23.48 -15.83
N ALA A 22 0.34 -24.72 -15.47
CA ALA A 22 0.36 -25.84 -16.39
C ALA A 22 -1.04 -26.15 -16.92
N VAL A 23 -2.08 -26.11 -16.07
CA VAL A 23 -3.49 -26.28 -16.47
C VAL A 23 -3.90 -25.16 -17.45
N MET A 24 -3.54 -23.93 -17.16
CA MET A 24 -3.83 -22.77 -18.02
C MET A 24 -3.16 -22.89 -19.38
N ASN A 25 -1.94 -23.42 -19.43
CA ASN A 25 -1.22 -23.65 -20.69
C ASN A 25 -1.89 -24.70 -21.57
N MET A 26 -2.57 -25.68 -20.96
CA MET A 26 -3.36 -26.68 -21.69
C MET A 26 -4.72 -26.14 -22.13
N ASN A 27 -5.34 -25.27 -21.35
CA ASN A 27 -6.63 -24.66 -21.65
C ASN A 27 -6.67 -23.20 -21.14
N GLY A 28 -6.37 -22.26 -22.01
CA GLY A 28 -6.29 -20.82 -21.68
C GLY A 28 -7.64 -20.19 -21.29
N ASN A 29 -8.76 -20.88 -21.51
CA ASN A 29 -10.10 -20.38 -21.14
C ASN A 29 -10.61 -20.95 -19.81
N TYR A 30 -9.78 -21.70 -19.08
CA TYR A 30 -10.20 -22.33 -17.85
C TYR A 30 -10.11 -21.36 -16.67
N ASP A 31 -11.24 -20.79 -16.29
CA ASP A 31 -11.33 -19.74 -15.28
C ASP A 31 -10.77 -20.16 -13.92
N LEU A 32 -10.99 -21.41 -13.52
CA LEU A 32 -10.51 -21.93 -12.24
C LEU A 32 -8.98 -21.87 -12.14
N ALA A 33 -8.25 -22.04 -13.24
CA ALA A 33 -6.80 -21.90 -13.25
C ALA A 33 -6.35 -20.48 -12.94
N TYR A 34 -7.00 -19.47 -13.52
CA TYR A 34 -6.71 -18.05 -13.21
C TYR A 34 -6.98 -17.73 -11.74
N ILE A 35 -8.10 -18.19 -11.22
CA ILE A 35 -8.45 -17.98 -9.80
C ILE A 35 -7.47 -18.72 -8.89
N GLY A 36 -7.09 -19.94 -9.26
CA GLY A 36 -6.10 -20.74 -8.52
C GLY A 36 -4.73 -20.07 -8.45
N ILE A 37 -4.25 -19.53 -9.57
CA ILE A 37 -2.99 -18.77 -9.62
C ILE A 37 -3.11 -17.53 -8.74
N GLY A 38 -4.19 -16.76 -8.86
CA GLY A 38 -4.42 -15.57 -8.07
C GLY A 38 -4.42 -15.86 -6.57
N ARG A 39 -5.10 -16.93 -6.14
CA ARG A 39 -5.11 -17.34 -4.73
C ARG A 39 -3.73 -17.77 -4.23
N SER A 40 -2.96 -18.46 -5.06
CA SER A 40 -1.59 -18.85 -4.74
C SER A 40 -0.69 -17.61 -4.56
N LEU A 41 -0.81 -16.63 -5.44
CA LEU A 41 -0.10 -15.36 -5.34
C LEU A 41 -0.51 -14.57 -4.09
N LEU A 42 -1.80 -14.55 -3.77
CA LEU A 42 -2.32 -13.90 -2.57
C LEU A 42 -1.67 -14.48 -1.30
N ARG A 43 -1.54 -15.79 -1.23
CA ARG A 43 -0.90 -16.48 -0.10
C ARG A 43 0.60 -16.22 -0.02
N GLN A 44 1.24 -15.97 -1.16
CA GLN A 44 2.66 -15.57 -1.24
C GLN A 44 2.87 -14.07 -0.96
N LYS A 45 1.81 -13.34 -0.60
CA LYS A 45 1.82 -11.89 -0.38
C LYS A 45 2.14 -11.06 -1.63
N LYS A 46 1.97 -11.63 -2.81
CA LYS A 46 2.08 -10.95 -4.10
C LYS A 46 0.73 -10.36 -4.50
N TYR A 47 0.27 -9.39 -3.74
CA TYR A 47 -1.10 -8.88 -3.78
C TYR A 47 -1.45 -8.20 -5.09
N HIS A 48 -0.55 -7.39 -5.64
CA HIS A 48 -0.81 -6.70 -6.90
C HIS A 48 -0.96 -7.69 -8.07
N GLU A 49 -0.07 -8.68 -8.15
CA GLU A 49 -0.15 -9.71 -9.16
C GLU A 49 -1.43 -10.55 -9.02
N ALA A 50 -1.80 -10.89 -7.78
CA ALA A 50 -3.05 -11.59 -7.49
C ALA A 50 -4.28 -10.82 -7.99
N MET A 51 -4.31 -9.52 -7.76
CA MET A 51 -5.38 -8.62 -8.21
C MET A 51 -5.57 -8.68 -9.74
N GLU A 52 -4.47 -8.72 -10.49
CA GLU A 52 -4.53 -8.79 -11.95
C GLU A 52 -5.24 -10.07 -12.42
N TYR A 53 -4.93 -11.22 -11.82
CA TYR A 53 -5.60 -12.49 -12.16
C TYR A 53 -7.07 -12.48 -11.79
N PHE A 54 -7.45 -11.97 -10.63
CA PHE A 54 -8.85 -11.90 -10.21
C PHE A 54 -9.66 -10.94 -11.08
N LYS A 55 -9.06 -9.82 -11.48
CA LYS A 55 -9.68 -8.85 -12.36
C LYS A 55 -10.00 -9.43 -13.73
N LEU A 56 -9.09 -10.22 -14.30
CA LEU A 56 -9.27 -10.86 -15.60
C LEU A 56 -10.51 -11.76 -15.64
N LYS A 57 -10.89 -12.35 -14.52
CA LYS A 57 -12.03 -13.27 -14.43
C LYS A 57 -13.21 -12.69 -13.65
N LEU A 58 -13.20 -11.38 -13.37
CA LEU A 58 -14.27 -10.67 -12.65
C LEU A 58 -14.61 -11.31 -11.30
N ASP A 59 -13.59 -11.81 -10.61
CA ASP A 59 -13.74 -12.37 -9.25
C ASP A 59 -13.64 -11.25 -8.22
N ASP A 60 -14.74 -10.57 -7.99
CA ASP A 60 -14.81 -9.38 -7.12
C ASP A 60 -14.47 -9.69 -5.66
N ASP A 61 -14.87 -10.86 -5.16
CA ASP A 61 -14.60 -11.25 -3.77
C ASP A 61 -13.10 -11.41 -3.51
N ASN A 62 -12.43 -12.20 -4.35
CA ASN A 62 -10.99 -12.41 -4.22
C ASN A 62 -10.20 -11.14 -4.54
N TYR A 63 -10.67 -10.37 -5.54
CA TYR A 63 -10.07 -9.07 -5.85
C TYR A 63 -10.13 -8.12 -4.65
N SER A 64 -11.26 -8.01 -3.99
CA SER A 64 -11.44 -7.16 -2.81
C SER A 64 -10.53 -7.57 -1.65
N LYS A 65 -10.38 -8.88 -1.43
CA LYS A 65 -9.46 -9.41 -0.41
C LYS A 65 -8.01 -9.04 -0.72
N ALA A 66 -7.58 -9.24 -1.96
CA ALA A 66 -6.24 -8.89 -2.41
C ALA A 66 -5.99 -7.38 -2.31
N PHE A 67 -6.95 -6.57 -2.72
CA PHE A 67 -6.87 -5.11 -2.64
C PHE A 67 -6.73 -4.61 -1.21
N LYS A 68 -7.49 -5.16 -0.27
CA LYS A 68 -7.39 -4.80 1.15
C LYS A 68 -6.00 -5.09 1.71
N GLN A 69 -5.43 -6.23 1.37
CA GLN A 69 -4.08 -6.60 1.81
C GLN A 69 -3.01 -5.74 1.15
N TYR A 70 -3.14 -5.47 -0.15
CA TYR A 70 -2.26 -4.59 -0.89
C TYR A 70 -2.24 -3.18 -0.28
N ARG A 71 -3.41 -2.61 -0.02
CA ARG A 71 -3.54 -1.28 0.59
C ARG A 71 -2.92 -1.24 1.97
N LYS A 72 -3.16 -2.26 2.79
CA LYS A 72 -2.59 -2.36 4.15
C LYS A 72 -1.07 -2.41 4.10
N GLU A 73 -0.49 -3.25 3.25
CA GLU A 73 0.96 -3.36 3.09
C GLU A 73 1.56 -2.05 2.59
N TRP A 74 0.92 -1.41 1.62
CA TRP A 74 1.37 -0.11 1.10
C TRP A 74 1.40 0.96 2.20
N VAL A 75 0.36 1.03 3.02
CA VAL A 75 0.30 1.96 4.16
C VAL A 75 1.38 1.65 5.20
N GLU A 76 1.57 0.38 5.54
CA GLU A 76 2.59 -0.05 6.49
C GLU A 76 4.01 0.31 6.01
N ASP A 77 4.30 0.11 4.74
CA ASP A 77 5.60 0.43 4.15
C ASP A 77 5.86 1.94 4.09
N HIS A 78 4.83 2.75 3.95
CA HIS A 78 4.93 4.19 3.79
C HIS A 78 4.49 4.99 5.03
N ILE A 79 4.17 4.31 6.13
CA ILE A 79 3.61 4.97 7.33
C ILE A 79 4.56 6.03 7.91
N VAL A 80 5.86 5.77 7.93
CA VAL A 80 6.86 6.72 8.44
C VAL A 80 6.89 7.97 7.57
N ILE A 81 6.88 7.82 6.26
CA ILE A 81 6.87 8.92 5.29
C ILE A 81 5.59 9.75 5.43
N ILE A 82 4.44 9.08 5.52
CA ILE A 82 3.12 9.73 5.68
C ILE A 82 3.07 10.50 7.00
N PHE A 83 3.50 9.88 8.09
CA PHE A 83 3.51 10.49 9.41
C PHE A 83 4.44 11.71 9.47
N THR A 84 5.64 11.59 8.91
CA THR A 84 6.61 12.70 8.80
C THR A 84 6.03 13.84 7.98
N GLY A 85 5.40 13.55 6.85
CA GLY A 85 4.75 14.56 6.00
C GLY A 85 3.64 15.30 6.73
N VAL A 86 2.79 14.59 7.46
CA VAL A 86 1.72 15.20 8.27
C VAL A 86 2.30 16.10 9.36
N LEU A 87 3.32 15.64 10.07
CA LEU A 87 4.00 16.45 11.09
C LEU A 87 4.59 17.72 10.51
N LEU A 88 5.25 17.66 9.35
CA LEU A 88 5.81 18.84 8.69
C LEU A 88 4.71 19.83 8.29
N ILE A 89 3.59 19.35 7.75
CA ILE A 89 2.45 20.19 7.37
C ILE A 89 1.86 20.90 8.59
N LEU A 90 1.81 20.24 9.74
CA LEU A 90 1.29 20.84 10.98
C LEU A 90 2.30 21.76 11.67
N CYS A 91 3.60 21.43 11.65
CA CYS A 91 4.63 22.16 12.35
C CYS A 91 5.11 23.41 11.62
N VAL A 92 5.18 23.39 10.29
CA VAL A 92 5.67 24.52 9.49
C VAL A 92 4.86 25.80 9.71
N PRO A 93 3.51 25.80 9.63
CA PRO A 93 2.72 27.00 9.92
C PRO A 93 2.89 27.53 11.34
N LEU A 94 3.01 26.64 12.33
CA LEU A 94 3.24 27.02 13.72
C LEU A 94 4.61 27.66 13.91
N ALA A 95 5.64 27.12 13.28
CA ALA A 95 6.99 27.66 13.30
C ALA A 95 7.05 29.04 12.64
N ILE A 96 6.40 29.22 11.49
CA ILE A 96 6.30 30.52 10.80
C ILE A 96 5.58 31.55 11.66
N GLY A 97 4.45 31.16 12.28
CA GLY A 97 3.71 32.04 13.19
C GLY A 97 4.56 32.48 14.38
N LYS A 98 5.33 31.58 14.97
CA LYS A 98 6.20 31.85 16.10
C LYS A 98 7.35 32.77 15.70
N VAL A 99 7.98 32.54 14.56
CA VAL A 99 9.04 33.39 14.02
C VAL A 99 8.52 34.81 13.72
N ARG A 100 7.33 34.94 13.14
CA ARG A 100 6.67 36.24 12.92
C ARG A 100 6.43 36.99 14.22
N SER A 101 5.92 36.31 15.24
CA SER A 101 5.68 36.90 16.55
C SER A 101 6.97 37.43 17.19
N ILE A 102 8.04 36.66 17.14
CA ILE A 102 9.36 37.07 17.63
C ILE A 102 9.89 38.30 16.85
N LYS A 103 9.74 38.31 15.54
CA LYS A 103 10.16 39.39 14.67
C LYS A 103 9.38 40.68 14.98
N GLU A 104 8.08 40.61 15.19
CA GLU A 104 7.25 41.74 15.60
C GLU A 104 7.70 42.30 16.94
N GLU A 105 8.01 41.46 17.93
CA GLU A 105 8.53 41.91 19.22
C GLU A 105 9.87 42.63 19.08
N ILE A 106 10.78 42.15 18.25
CA ILE A 106 12.08 42.78 17.99
C ILE A 106 11.88 44.13 17.32
N ASP A 107 11.00 44.22 16.33
CA ASP A 107 10.68 45.48 15.64
C ASP A 107 10.08 46.50 16.61
N HIS A 108 9.20 46.09 17.51
CA HIS A 108 8.68 46.97 18.57
C HIS A 108 9.74 47.42 19.54
N ALA A 109 10.66 46.54 19.95
CA ALA A 109 11.77 46.88 20.83
C ALA A 109 12.71 47.93 20.20
N ASP A 110 13.01 47.80 18.91
CA ASP A 110 13.83 48.74 18.15
C ASP A 110 13.17 50.13 18.06
N ILE A 111 11.88 50.19 17.77
CA ILE A 111 11.10 51.42 17.74
C ILE A 111 11.10 52.09 19.11
N PHE A 112 10.95 51.31 20.16
CA PHE A 112 10.95 51.81 21.53
C PHE A 112 12.33 52.40 21.95
N MET A 113 13.42 51.75 21.51
CA MET A 113 14.77 52.23 21.74
C MET A 113 15.05 53.52 20.99
N ASP A 114 14.64 53.64 19.73
CA ASP A 114 14.80 54.85 18.91
C ASP A 114 14.04 56.07 19.52
N SER A 115 12.89 55.82 20.16
CA SER A 115 12.11 56.90 20.79
C SER A 115 12.72 57.43 22.08
N LYS A 116 13.70 56.78 22.67
CA LYS A 116 14.44 57.27 23.88
C LYS A 116 15.63 58.15 23.56
N GLU A 117 16.07 58.10 22.34
CA GLU A 117 17.14 59.00 21.86
C GLU A 117 16.55 60.33 21.37
#